data_5ed0eb7885648992db45854449f0640a
#
_entry.id   5ed0eb7885648992db45854449f0640a
#
_cell.length_a   1.000
_cell.length_b   1.000
_cell.length_c   1.000
_cell.angle_alpha   90.00
_cell.angle_beta   90.00
_cell.angle_gamma   90.00
#
_symmetry.space_group_name_H-M   'P 1'
#
loop_
_entity.id
_entity.type
_entity.pdbx_description
1 polymer ?
#
loop_
_entity_poly.entity_id
_entity_poly.type
_entity_poly.pdbx_seq_one_letter_code
_entity_poly.pdbx_strand_id
1 'polypeptide(L)'
;MIKKLLSVLVLVFALSGSVLAQQSMSDQQVLEYVKTGMQQGKDQRQIATELARRGVTQEQAKRVKKLYEQQNGSADKDANATMQNRNRLREKKKTQEDIYVTENFTFDQRPVAGRVVGKNLSDSVSANRYYEGMGMGDMEEMQKDKVYGRDIFETRNLTFEPSVNLATPPNYRLGPGDEVIIDIWGTNQATIRDNVSPDGSITIPDLGLIYLNGMTIAEANQYLRKELNKIYAGLDNEQNPSSQIKVTLGNSRTIQVNVMGEVFQPGTYALSSFSTVFHALYRAGGVSDIGSLRNIQVVRGGQKIATVDVYDFIMKGKINDDIRLQEGDVIIVPPYEALVSIEGNVKRPMKYEMKNNESVATLLKYAGGFSGDAYTRSLRMIRQNGKEYQIYTIDDIDYSVFQVKDGDALTAEAILDRFENKLEIKGAVYRPGIYQFGGTLNTVRQLVEKAEGLMGDAFTGRAVLHRERENLKKEVIQVDIKGIMDGTAPDVPLQRNDVLYIPSIHDLEDVGSIMVYGCLLYTSDAADE
;
A
#
# COMPACT_ATOMS: atom_id res chain seq x y z
N MET A 1 18.37 18.70 22.83
CA MET A 1 19.30 19.40 21.90
C MET A 1 20.59 18.60 21.65
N ILE A 2 21.31 18.17 22.68
CA ILE A 2 22.61 17.46 22.55
C ILE A 2 22.48 16.12 21.74
N LYS A 3 21.38 15.35 21.87
CA LYS A 3 21.13 14.13 21.07
C LYS A 3 21.06 14.39 19.56
N LYS A 4 20.44 15.49 19.15
CA LYS A 4 20.35 15.88 17.72
C LYS A 4 21.70 16.34 17.17
N LEU A 5 22.50 17.00 17.99
CA LEU A 5 23.85 17.47 17.63
C LEU A 5 24.82 16.28 17.41
N LEU A 6 24.78 15.30 18.29
CA LEU A 6 25.59 14.09 18.16
C LEU A 6 25.18 13.23 16.93
N SER A 7 23.91 13.27 16.51
CA SER A 7 23.45 12.60 15.29
C SER A 7 23.94 13.32 14.02
N VAL A 8 23.94 14.64 14.01
CA VAL A 8 24.50 15.48 12.92
C VAL A 8 26.01 15.33 12.84
N LEU A 9 26.70 15.17 13.96
CA LEU A 9 28.14 14.92 14.01
C LEU A 9 28.52 13.63 13.26
N VAL A 10 27.74 12.55 13.42
CA VAL A 10 27.96 11.28 12.72
C VAL A 10 27.73 11.42 11.20
N LEU A 11 26.81 12.28 10.78
CA LEU A 11 26.45 12.48 9.37
C LEU A 11 27.49 13.35 8.62
N VAL A 12 28.06 14.36 9.27
CA VAL A 12 29.08 15.25 8.67
C VAL A 12 30.40 14.52 8.44
N PHE A 13 30.73 13.52 9.26
CA PHE A 13 31.92 12.68 9.09
C PHE A 13 31.84 11.69 7.93
N ALA A 14 30.65 11.39 7.42
CA ALA A 14 30.48 10.51 6.26
C ALA A 14 30.90 11.18 4.93
N LEU A 15 31.08 12.49 4.90
CA LEU A 15 31.34 13.29 3.69
C LEU A 15 32.76 13.84 3.57
N SER A 16 33.63 13.67 4.59
CA SER A 16 35.02 14.18 4.54
C SER A 16 36.05 13.06 4.67
N GLY A 17 36.65 12.72 3.54
CA GLY A 17 37.81 11.83 3.48
C GLY A 17 39.02 12.38 4.22
N SER A 18 39.71 11.51 4.90
CA SER A 18 41.06 11.52 5.51
C SER A 18 41.83 12.85 5.57
N VAL A 19 42.05 13.37 6.79
CA VAL A 19 43.11 14.30 7.13
C VAL A 19 43.90 13.77 8.31
N LEU A 20 45.22 13.90 8.19
CA LEU A 20 46.32 13.39 9.04
C LEU A 20 46.17 13.70 10.54
N ALA A 21 46.62 12.75 11.36
CA ALA A 21 46.62 12.70 12.79
C ALA A 21 47.41 13.85 13.46
N GLN A 22 46.76 14.57 14.35
CA GLN A 22 47.39 15.29 15.48
C GLN A 22 46.55 15.03 16.72
N GLN A 23 47.18 14.53 17.79
CA GLN A 23 46.69 14.20 19.14
C GLN A 23 45.17 13.93 19.28
N SER A 24 44.80 12.69 19.35
CA SER A 24 43.41 12.25 19.54
C SER A 24 42.89 12.67 20.92
N MET A 25 41.83 13.47 20.97
CA MET A 25 41.10 13.81 22.18
C MET A 25 40.46 12.54 22.77
N SER A 26 40.41 12.44 24.10
CA SER A 26 39.68 11.35 24.77
C SER A 26 38.17 11.52 24.62
N ASP A 27 37.40 10.43 24.73
CA ASP A 27 35.93 10.45 24.62
C ASP A 27 35.26 11.43 25.60
N GLN A 28 35.84 11.57 26.82
CA GLN A 28 35.37 12.57 27.82
C GLN A 28 35.66 14.01 27.40
N GLN A 29 36.83 14.29 26.86
CA GLN A 29 37.19 15.62 26.35
C GLN A 29 36.32 16.05 25.17
N VAL A 30 35.93 15.11 24.29
CA VAL A 30 35.00 15.35 23.18
C VAL A 30 33.61 15.71 23.72
N LEU A 31 33.15 15.01 24.76
CA LEU A 31 31.84 15.27 25.37
C LEU A 31 31.80 16.62 26.08
N GLU A 32 32.88 17.02 26.77
CA GLU A 32 33.00 18.29 27.45
C GLU A 32 33.10 19.46 26.45
N TYR A 33 33.84 19.29 25.36
CA TYR A 33 33.93 20.26 24.27
C TYR A 33 32.57 20.52 23.61
N VAL A 34 31.78 19.44 23.37
CA VAL A 34 30.41 19.57 22.83
C VAL A 34 29.53 20.36 23.80
N LYS A 35 29.58 20.06 25.11
CA LYS A 35 28.78 20.77 26.13
C LYS A 35 29.14 22.24 26.19
N THR A 36 30.43 22.58 26.21
CA THR A 36 30.93 23.94 26.29
C THR A 36 30.62 24.74 25.02
N GLY A 37 30.77 24.13 23.84
CA GLY A 37 30.44 24.78 22.58
C GLY A 37 28.95 25.13 22.46
N MET A 38 28.08 24.29 23.01
CA MET A 38 26.64 24.57 23.05
C MET A 38 26.29 25.70 24.04
N GLN A 39 26.95 25.75 25.18
CA GLN A 39 26.76 26.84 26.15
C GLN A 39 27.23 28.19 25.60
N GLN A 40 28.23 28.18 24.72
CA GLN A 40 28.75 29.36 24.03
C GLN A 40 27.92 29.77 22.78
N GLY A 41 26.85 29.07 22.48
CA GLY A 41 25.94 29.38 21.35
C GLY A 41 26.51 29.06 19.97
N LYS A 42 27.54 28.21 19.85
CA LYS A 42 28.10 27.78 18.56
C LYS A 42 27.10 26.88 17.81
N ASP A 43 27.03 27.07 16.49
CA ASP A 43 26.18 26.22 15.65
C ASP A 43 26.71 24.77 15.58
N GLN A 44 25.78 23.84 15.44
CA GLN A 44 26.06 22.41 15.42
C GLN A 44 27.08 22.01 14.34
N ARG A 45 27.02 22.66 13.17
CA ARG A 45 27.97 22.43 12.08
C ARG A 45 29.38 22.95 12.41
N GLN A 46 29.47 24.03 13.12
CA GLN A 46 30.75 24.60 13.56
C GLN A 46 31.45 23.69 14.57
N ILE A 47 30.71 23.17 15.56
CA ILE A 47 31.24 22.22 16.56
C ILE A 47 31.70 20.92 15.87
N ALA A 48 30.93 20.40 14.90
CA ALA A 48 31.28 19.19 14.15
C ALA A 48 32.56 19.40 13.32
N THR A 49 32.71 20.54 12.66
CA THR A 49 33.87 20.87 11.83
C THR A 49 35.13 21.07 12.68
N GLU A 50 35.01 21.70 13.86
CA GLU A 50 36.12 21.90 14.79
C GLU A 50 36.60 20.56 15.39
N LEU A 51 35.68 19.65 15.74
CA LEU A 51 36.03 18.31 16.23
C LEU A 51 36.69 17.44 15.13
N ALA A 52 36.22 17.56 13.89
CA ALA A 52 36.86 16.89 12.73
C ALA A 52 38.30 17.38 12.54
N ARG A 53 38.54 18.69 12.63
CA ARG A 53 39.89 19.27 12.52
C ARG A 53 40.81 18.83 13.65
N ARG A 54 40.26 18.45 14.82
CA ARG A 54 41.01 17.96 15.98
C ARG A 54 41.21 16.43 15.97
N GLY A 55 40.90 15.76 14.87
CA GLY A 55 41.18 14.34 14.67
C GLY A 55 40.18 13.38 15.31
N VAL A 56 38.99 13.84 15.72
CA VAL A 56 37.91 12.96 16.20
C VAL A 56 37.36 12.13 15.03
N THR A 57 37.31 10.80 15.18
CA THR A 57 36.83 9.89 14.15
C THR A 57 35.33 9.63 14.28
N GLN A 58 34.70 9.14 13.21
CA GLN A 58 33.29 8.78 13.22
C GLN A 58 32.93 7.71 14.26
N GLU A 59 33.82 6.74 14.46
CA GLU A 59 33.65 5.71 15.49
C GLU A 59 33.73 6.27 16.90
N GLN A 60 34.62 7.23 17.12
CA GLN A 60 34.73 7.95 18.39
C GLN A 60 33.47 8.77 18.66
N ALA A 61 32.93 9.46 17.68
CA ALA A 61 31.66 10.21 17.80
C ALA A 61 30.48 9.29 18.17
N LYS A 62 30.43 8.06 17.60
CA LYS A 62 29.43 7.04 17.97
C LYS A 62 29.57 6.56 19.41
N ARG A 63 30.81 6.32 19.89
CA ARG A 63 31.07 5.93 21.28
C ARG A 63 30.66 7.03 22.27
N VAL A 64 31.03 8.28 21.99
CA VAL A 64 30.67 9.44 22.83
C VAL A 64 29.15 9.63 22.90
N LYS A 65 28.42 9.41 21.78
CA LYS A 65 26.96 9.43 21.77
C LYS A 65 26.37 8.37 22.70
N LYS A 66 26.88 7.14 22.66
CA LYS A 66 26.44 6.04 23.51
C LYS A 66 26.72 6.29 25.00
N LEU A 67 27.89 6.85 25.33
CA LEU A 67 28.26 7.26 26.70
C LEU A 67 27.33 8.35 27.23
N TYR A 68 26.99 9.35 26.43
CA TYR A 68 26.05 10.40 26.80
C TYR A 68 24.64 9.86 27.07
N GLU A 69 24.19 8.91 26.26
CA GLU A 69 22.89 8.24 26.43
C GLU A 69 22.87 7.36 27.68
N GLN A 70 23.98 6.73 28.04
CA GLN A 70 24.11 5.96 29.27
C GLN A 70 24.16 6.82 30.52
N GLN A 71 24.84 7.98 30.48
CA GLN A 71 24.94 8.89 31.62
C GLN A 71 23.65 9.65 31.92
N ASN A 72 22.88 10.01 30.92
CA ASN A 72 21.59 10.73 31.09
C ASN A 72 20.36 9.82 31.16
N GLY A 73 20.52 8.50 30.88
CA GLY A 73 19.44 7.53 31.04
C GLY A 73 19.14 7.17 32.51
N SER A 74 20.01 7.54 33.44
CA SER A 74 19.80 7.30 34.89
C SER A 74 19.15 8.49 35.63
N ALA A 75 19.23 9.71 35.10
CA ALA A 75 18.66 10.91 35.76
C ALA A 75 17.14 11.07 35.52
N ASP A 76 16.60 10.53 34.43
CA ASP A 76 15.15 10.56 34.14
C ASP A 76 14.36 9.43 34.82
N LYS A 77 15.04 8.46 35.47
CA LYS A 77 14.36 7.34 36.14
C LYS A 77 13.86 7.66 37.54
N ASP A 78 14.47 8.61 38.21
CA ASP A 78 14.14 8.93 39.62
C ASP A 78 12.99 9.94 39.77
N ALA A 79 12.74 10.79 38.79
CA ALA A 79 11.62 11.73 38.81
C ALA A 79 10.26 11.08 38.44
N ASN A 80 10.26 9.94 37.73
CA ASN A 80 9.05 9.23 37.31
C ASN A 80 8.62 8.10 38.25
N ALA A 81 9.46 7.73 39.23
CA ALA A 81 9.19 6.62 40.14
C ALA A 81 8.04 6.88 41.14
N THR A 82 7.69 8.15 41.36
CA THR A 82 6.67 8.53 42.36
C THR A 82 5.24 8.58 41.80
N MET A 83 5.08 8.64 40.47
CA MET A 83 3.75 8.64 39.82
C MET A 83 3.31 7.29 39.22
N GLN A 84 4.23 6.33 39.06
CA GLN A 84 3.92 5.04 38.39
C GLN A 84 3.31 3.97 39.29
N ASN A 85 3.14 4.21 40.60
CA ASN A 85 2.66 3.17 41.52
C ASN A 85 1.14 3.02 41.60
N ARG A 86 0.36 3.72 40.76
CA ARG A 86 -1.11 3.65 40.74
C ARG A 86 -1.76 2.96 39.53
N ASN A 87 -1.02 2.61 38.48
CA ASN A 87 -1.60 2.05 37.25
C ASN A 87 -0.97 0.72 36.79
N ARG A 88 -0.64 -0.18 37.71
CA ARG A 88 0.04 -1.46 37.41
C ARG A 88 -0.81 -2.56 36.78
N LEU A 89 -1.98 -2.27 36.22
CA LEU A 89 -2.87 -3.32 35.68
C LEU A 89 -3.21 -3.26 34.17
N ARG A 90 -2.61 -2.36 33.40
CA ARG A 90 -2.83 -2.31 31.93
C ARG A 90 -1.68 -1.63 31.17
N GLU A 91 -0.50 -2.23 31.14
CA GLU A 91 0.47 -1.87 30.11
C GLU A 91 0.72 -3.07 29.20
N LYS A 92 -0.06 -3.14 28.10
CA LYS A 92 0.46 -3.72 26.85
C LYS A 92 1.66 -2.86 26.46
N LYS A 93 2.80 -3.49 26.18
CA LYS A 93 3.92 -2.81 25.51
C LYS A 93 3.36 -2.13 24.26
N LYS A 94 3.28 -0.80 24.26
CA LYS A 94 3.04 -0.05 23.03
C LYS A 94 4.24 -0.27 22.12
N THR A 95 4.02 -0.83 20.96
CA THR A 95 5.01 -0.89 19.91
C THR A 95 5.36 0.55 19.48
N GLN A 96 6.52 0.75 18.93
CA GLN A 96 6.96 2.06 18.45
C GLN A 96 6.00 2.65 17.40
N GLU A 97 5.23 1.80 16.72
CA GLU A 97 4.16 2.11 15.77
C GLU A 97 2.93 2.74 16.44
N ASP A 98 2.48 2.20 17.59
CA ASP A 98 1.34 2.76 18.34
C ASP A 98 1.61 4.19 18.82
N ILE A 99 2.87 4.49 19.17
CA ILE A 99 3.28 5.83 19.60
C ILE A 99 3.28 6.81 18.41
N TYR A 100 3.69 6.34 17.23
CA TYR A 100 3.80 7.18 16.03
C TYR A 100 2.43 7.53 15.45
N VAL A 101 1.51 6.57 15.43
CA VAL A 101 0.13 6.76 14.99
C VAL A 101 -0.62 7.73 15.92
N THR A 102 -0.38 7.66 17.24
CA THR A 102 -1.01 8.57 18.21
C THR A 102 -0.45 9.98 18.20
N GLU A 103 0.85 10.18 17.92
CA GLU A 103 1.44 11.51 17.86
C GLU A 103 1.17 12.25 16.55
N ASN A 104 0.97 11.54 15.44
CA ASN A 104 0.69 12.14 14.14
C ASN A 104 -0.81 12.34 13.82
N PHE A 105 -1.69 11.72 14.60
CA PHE A 105 -3.13 11.82 14.45
C PHE A 105 -3.80 12.26 15.75
N THR A 106 -3.44 13.45 16.24
CA THR A 106 -4.33 14.13 17.17
C THR A 106 -5.58 14.58 16.41
N PHE A 107 -6.73 14.35 17.01
CA PHE A 107 -8.06 14.64 16.47
C PHE A 107 -8.20 16.05 15.89
N ASP A 108 -7.44 17.01 16.44
CA ASP A 108 -7.37 18.41 15.99
C ASP A 108 -6.55 18.64 14.71
N GLN A 109 -5.80 17.66 14.21
CA GLN A 109 -4.93 17.83 13.03
C GLN A 109 -5.47 17.18 11.75
N ARG A 110 -6.60 16.51 11.82
CA ARG A 110 -7.25 16.02 10.59
C ARG A 110 -7.80 17.21 9.82
N PRO A 111 -7.55 17.31 8.52
CA PRO A 111 -8.12 18.37 7.74
C PRO A 111 -9.63 18.23 7.76
N VAL A 112 -10.30 19.12 8.44
CA VAL A 112 -11.72 19.33 8.26
C VAL A 112 -11.87 19.77 6.82
N ALA A 113 -12.73 19.13 6.03
CA ALA A 113 -12.96 19.53 4.66
C ALA A 113 -13.34 21.02 4.64
N GLY A 114 -12.70 21.82 3.78
CA GLY A 114 -12.80 23.28 3.79
C GLY A 114 -11.62 24.00 4.46
N ARG A 115 -10.72 23.29 5.13
CA ARG A 115 -9.43 23.83 5.51
C ARG A 115 -8.36 23.23 4.59
N VAL A 116 -8.29 23.70 3.35
CA VAL A 116 -7.07 23.65 2.56
C VAL A 116 -6.12 24.68 3.21
N VAL A 117 -5.66 24.35 4.36
CA VAL A 117 -4.46 24.99 4.87
C VAL A 117 -3.35 24.37 4.05
N GLY A 118 -2.65 25.18 3.29
CA GLY A 118 -1.38 24.80 2.73
C GLY A 118 -0.52 24.22 3.84
N LYS A 119 -0.63 22.91 4.03
CA LYS A 119 0.27 22.23 4.95
C LYS A 119 1.64 22.29 4.33
N ASN A 120 2.54 22.86 5.11
CA ASN A 120 3.92 23.05 4.76
C ASN A 120 4.51 21.79 4.13
N LEU A 121 5.29 21.98 3.07
CA LEU A 121 6.10 20.94 2.39
C LEU A 121 6.90 20.05 3.39
N SER A 122 7.10 20.51 4.62
CA SER A 122 7.78 19.81 5.71
C SER A 122 7.09 18.51 6.17
N ASP A 123 5.75 18.44 6.11
CA ASP A 123 5.01 17.27 6.60
C ASP A 123 5.05 16.11 5.60
N SER A 124 5.10 16.43 4.30
CA SER A 124 5.27 15.40 3.25
C SER A 124 6.68 14.82 3.22
N VAL A 125 7.68 15.63 3.56
CA VAL A 125 9.08 15.21 3.67
C VAL A 125 9.30 14.35 4.92
N SER A 126 8.55 14.59 6.01
CA SER A 126 8.62 13.76 7.22
C SER A 126 8.02 12.36 7.02
N ALA A 127 6.90 12.28 6.31
CA ALA A 127 6.28 11.00 5.96
C ALA A 127 7.19 10.17 5.03
N ASN A 128 7.75 10.78 3.97
CA ASN A 128 8.69 10.10 3.09
C ASN A 128 9.95 9.61 3.80
N ARG A 129 10.50 10.40 4.74
CA ARG A 129 11.66 9.97 5.55
C ARG A 129 11.33 8.81 6.50
N TYR A 130 10.09 8.68 6.92
CA TYR A 130 9.66 7.54 7.73
C TYR A 130 9.70 6.25 6.91
N TYR A 131 9.19 6.28 5.67
CA TYR A 131 9.24 5.13 4.77
C TYR A 131 10.65 4.80 4.27
N GLU A 132 11.53 5.80 4.11
CA GLU A 132 12.95 5.59 3.72
C GLU A 132 13.81 4.90 4.80
N GLY A 133 13.36 4.91 6.06
CA GLY A 133 14.06 4.27 7.19
C GLY A 133 13.57 2.87 7.55
N MET A 134 12.46 2.42 6.97
CA MET A 134 11.89 1.10 7.22
C MET A 134 12.53 0.04 6.31
N GLY A 135 12.85 -1.11 6.87
CA GLY A 135 13.26 -2.29 6.10
C GLY A 135 12.11 -2.80 5.24
N MET A 136 12.42 -3.48 4.14
CA MET A 136 11.37 -4.07 3.27
C MET A 136 10.42 -5.00 4.06
N GLY A 137 10.92 -5.69 5.08
CA GLY A 137 10.11 -6.56 5.95
C GLY A 137 9.07 -5.79 6.78
N ASP A 138 9.46 -4.64 7.34
CA ASP A 138 8.58 -3.80 8.15
C ASP A 138 7.45 -3.20 7.29
N MET A 139 7.74 -2.86 6.04
CA MET A 139 6.75 -2.35 5.08
C MET A 139 5.75 -3.44 4.64
N GLU A 140 6.22 -4.68 4.46
CA GLU A 140 5.34 -5.83 4.17
C GLU A 140 4.42 -6.14 5.35
N GLU A 141 4.92 -6.10 6.58
CA GLU A 141 4.14 -6.37 7.78
C GLU A 141 3.07 -5.29 8.01
N MET A 142 3.41 -4.01 7.83
CA MET A 142 2.43 -2.91 7.87
C MET A 142 1.34 -3.02 6.77
N GLN A 143 1.68 -3.57 5.61
CA GLN A 143 0.72 -3.72 4.51
C GLN A 143 -0.26 -4.86 4.77
N LYS A 144 0.16 -5.93 5.44
CA LYS A 144 -0.69 -7.06 5.83
C LYS A 144 -1.81 -6.69 6.81
N ASP A 145 -1.55 -5.73 7.69
CA ASP A 145 -2.54 -5.27 8.68
C ASP A 145 -3.55 -4.25 8.14
N LYS A 146 -3.30 -3.69 6.95
CA LYS A 146 -4.21 -2.73 6.32
C LYS A 146 -5.48 -3.40 5.81
N VAL A 147 -6.61 -2.70 6.00
CA VAL A 147 -7.89 -3.09 5.41
C VAL A 147 -8.06 -2.38 4.08
N TYR A 148 -8.35 -3.14 3.03
CA TYR A 148 -8.53 -2.62 1.68
C TYR A 148 -9.62 -1.54 1.62
N GLY A 149 -9.29 -0.41 1.00
CA GLY A 149 -10.23 0.69 0.74
C GLY A 149 -10.45 1.67 1.88
N ARG A 150 -9.89 1.47 3.09
CA ARG A 150 -10.03 2.44 4.20
C ARG A 150 -9.30 3.74 3.94
N ASP A 151 -8.16 3.66 3.30
CA ASP A 151 -7.30 4.78 2.96
C ASP A 151 -7.88 5.73 1.91
N ILE A 152 -9.01 5.37 1.27
CA ILE A 152 -9.66 6.22 0.26
C ILE A 152 -10.07 7.58 0.81
N PHE A 153 -10.46 7.65 2.09
CA PHE A 153 -10.84 8.89 2.76
C PHE A 153 -9.65 9.63 3.38
N GLU A 154 -8.49 9.00 3.44
CA GLU A 154 -7.25 9.54 4.01
C GLU A 154 -6.31 10.09 2.95
N THR A 155 -6.52 9.71 1.68
CA THR A 155 -5.66 10.08 0.56
C THR A 155 -5.75 11.57 0.26
N ARG A 156 -4.66 12.28 0.35
CA ARG A 156 -4.57 13.73 0.08
C ARG A 156 -4.89 14.10 -1.38
N ASN A 157 -4.76 13.14 -2.30
CA ASN A 157 -4.95 13.35 -3.73
C ASN A 157 -6.40 13.16 -4.19
N LEU A 158 -7.24 12.53 -3.39
CA LEU A 158 -8.64 12.30 -3.67
C LEU A 158 -9.47 13.20 -2.74
N THR A 159 -9.70 14.43 -3.15
CA THR A 159 -10.56 15.35 -2.41
C THR A 159 -11.98 15.14 -2.88
N PHE A 160 -12.84 14.64 -2.00
CA PHE A 160 -14.29 14.63 -2.22
C PHE A 160 -14.91 16.00 -1.87
N GLU A 161 -14.21 17.10 -2.15
CA GLU A 161 -14.76 18.44 -1.98
C GLU A 161 -15.68 18.77 -3.14
N PRO A 162 -16.91 19.24 -2.89
CA PRO A 162 -17.79 19.67 -3.96
C PRO A 162 -17.13 20.82 -4.73
N SER A 163 -16.93 20.64 -6.03
CA SER A 163 -16.43 21.72 -6.88
C SER A 163 -17.46 22.86 -6.93
N VAL A 164 -17.01 24.06 -6.66
CA VAL A 164 -17.85 25.27 -6.73
C VAL A 164 -18.35 25.56 -8.17
N ASN A 165 -17.64 25.00 -9.17
CA ASN A 165 -17.91 25.21 -10.60
C ASN A 165 -18.52 23.97 -11.27
N LEU A 166 -19.26 23.15 -10.55
CA LEU A 166 -19.96 22.00 -11.15
C LEU A 166 -21.14 22.50 -12.00
N ALA A 167 -21.22 21.98 -13.22
CA ALA A 167 -22.40 22.21 -14.04
C ALA A 167 -23.65 21.68 -13.32
N THR A 168 -24.68 22.52 -13.22
CA THR A 168 -25.94 22.12 -12.58
C THR A 168 -26.55 20.93 -13.31
N PRO A 169 -26.80 19.81 -12.62
CA PRO A 169 -27.37 18.63 -13.24
C PRO A 169 -28.81 18.91 -13.73
N PRO A 170 -29.22 18.31 -14.85
CA PRO A 170 -30.52 18.58 -15.47
C PRO A 170 -31.72 18.24 -14.58
N ASN A 171 -31.52 17.28 -13.64
CA ASN A 171 -32.56 16.85 -12.68
C ASN A 171 -32.52 17.60 -11.34
N TYR A 172 -31.64 18.61 -11.19
CA TYR A 172 -31.58 19.42 -9.97
C TYR A 172 -32.87 20.19 -9.78
N ARG A 173 -33.47 20.11 -8.59
CA ARG A 173 -34.68 20.82 -8.21
C ARG A 173 -34.33 21.99 -7.31
N LEU A 174 -34.76 23.17 -7.72
CA LEU A 174 -34.62 24.40 -6.96
C LEU A 174 -35.34 24.28 -5.61
N GLY A 175 -34.78 24.90 -4.59
CA GLY A 175 -35.34 24.93 -3.25
C GLY A 175 -34.85 26.12 -2.44
N PRO A 176 -35.41 26.34 -1.25
CA PRO A 176 -35.05 27.46 -0.38
C PRO A 176 -33.55 27.56 -0.15
N GLY A 177 -33.00 28.77 -0.35
CA GLY A 177 -31.55 29.04 -0.19
C GLY A 177 -30.74 28.93 -1.47
N ASP A 178 -31.27 28.37 -2.56
CA ASP A 178 -30.60 28.39 -3.88
C ASP A 178 -30.56 29.79 -4.47
N GLU A 179 -29.44 30.24 -5.01
CA GLU A 179 -29.32 31.47 -5.76
C GLU A 179 -29.71 31.21 -7.22
N VAL A 180 -30.72 31.93 -7.71
CA VAL A 180 -31.14 31.86 -9.10
C VAL A 180 -30.67 33.12 -9.84
N ILE A 181 -29.99 32.91 -10.97
CA ILE A 181 -29.51 33.95 -11.85
C ILE A 181 -30.34 33.89 -13.13
N ILE A 182 -31.01 34.98 -13.44
CA ILE A 182 -31.84 35.11 -14.62
C ILE A 182 -31.18 36.16 -15.52
N ASP A 183 -30.63 35.72 -16.63
CA ASP A 183 -30.02 36.58 -17.63
C ASP A 183 -31.01 36.77 -18.79
N ILE A 184 -31.28 38.04 -19.13
CA ILE A 184 -32.13 38.46 -20.25
C ILE A 184 -31.24 39.27 -21.19
N TRP A 185 -31.26 38.92 -22.48
CA TRP A 185 -30.50 39.62 -23.50
C TRP A 185 -31.27 39.72 -24.81
N GLY A 186 -30.88 40.67 -25.68
CA GLY A 186 -31.53 40.99 -26.92
C GLY A 186 -31.96 42.46 -26.93
N THR A 187 -33.21 42.73 -27.24
CA THR A 187 -33.77 44.08 -27.17
C THR A 187 -33.80 44.65 -25.75
N ASN A 188 -34.00 43.75 -24.78
CA ASN A 188 -33.93 44.07 -23.36
C ASN A 188 -32.71 43.38 -22.75
N GLN A 189 -31.99 44.08 -21.86
CA GLN A 189 -30.84 43.54 -21.14
C GLN A 189 -31.07 43.72 -19.65
N ALA A 190 -31.09 42.59 -18.91
CA ALA A 190 -31.19 42.59 -17.46
C ALA A 190 -30.57 41.31 -16.90
N THR A 191 -29.95 41.42 -15.76
CA THR A 191 -29.51 40.26 -14.95
C THR A 191 -30.14 40.41 -13.58
N ILE A 192 -30.99 39.45 -13.21
CA ILE A 192 -31.66 39.38 -11.92
C ILE A 192 -31.00 38.26 -11.13
N ARG A 193 -30.60 38.56 -9.91
CA ARG A 193 -30.05 37.58 -8.97
C ARG A 193 -30.85 37.65 -7.69
N ASP A 194 -31.42 36.52 -7.29
CA ASP A 194 -32.15 36.41 -6.03
C ASP A 194 -32.03 35.02 -5.44
N ASN A 195 -32.15 34.95 -4.13
CA ASN A 195 -32.14 33.67 -3.40
C ASN A 195 -33.59 33.20 -3.21
N VAL A 196 -33.83 31.93 -3.47
CA VAL A 196 -35.12 31.32 -3.21
C VAL A 196 -35.43 31.44 -1.70
N SER A 197 -36.52 32.12 -1.39
CA SER A 197 -36.95 32.33 -0.01
C SER A 197 -37.36 31.02 0.70
N PRO A 198 -37.52 31.01 2.01
CA PRO A 198 -38.04 29.84 2.74
C PRO A 198 -39.41 29.38 2.23
N ASP A 199 -40.23 30.29 1.68
CA ASP A 199 -41.51 29.96 1.07
C ASP A 199 -41.39 29.38 -0.34
N GLY A 200 -40.16 29.29 -0.88
CA GLY A 200 -39.91 28.75 -2.20
C GLY A 200 -40.09 29.72 -3.37
N SER A 201 -40.12 31.04 -3.12
CA SER A 201 -40.29 32.08 -4.11
C SER A 201 -39.06 32.96 -4.27
N ILE A 202 -38.94 33.61 -5.43
CA ILE A 202 -38.03 34.72 -5.67
C ILE A 202 -38.83 36.01 -5.91
N THR A 203 -38.20 37.17 -5.69
CA THR A 203 -38.83 38.47 -5.93
C THR A 203 -38.27 39.08 -7.20
N ILE A 204 -39.11 39.28 -8.19
CA ILE A 204 -38.72 39.95 -9.44
C ILE A 204 -39.27 41.37 -9.43
N PRO A 205 -38.41 42.39 -9.68
CA PRO A 205 -38.88 43.78 -9.83
C PRO A 205 -40.02 43.85 -10.84
N ASP A 206 -41.04 44.67 -10.54
CA ASP A 206 -42.21 44.92 -11.36
C ASP A 206 -43.15 43.72 -11.61
N LEU A 207 -42.80 42.49 -11.17
CA LEU A 207 -43.63 41.31 -11.32
C LEU A 207 -44.09 40.74 -9.95
N GLY A 208 -43.28 40.95 -8.90
CA GLY A 208 -43.57 40.45 -7.57
C GLY A 208 -42.99 39.05 -7.29
N LEU A 209 -43.70 38.26 -6.47
CA LEU A 209 -43.27 36.95 -6.01
C LEU A 209 -43.54 35.84 -7.05
N ILE A 210 -42.53 35.06 -7.36
CA ILE A 210 -42.63 33.91 -8.27
C ILE A 210 -42.14 32.65 -7.55
N TYR A 211 -42.94 31.59 -7.51
CA TYR A 211 -42.64 30.33 -6.85
C TYR A 211 -41.85 29.40 -7.76
N LEU A 212 -40.65 28.99 -7.33
CA LEU A 212 -39.74 28.11 -8.08
C LEU A 212 -39.44 26.81 -7.36
N ASN A 213 -39.87 26.66 -6.13
CA ASN A 213 -39.58 25.49 -5.31
C ASN A 213 -40.03 24.19 -5.99
N GLY A 214 -39.13 23.20 -6.05
CA GLY A 214 -39.37 21.89 -6.65
C GLY A 214 -39.24 21.84 -8.18
N MET A 215 -39.10 22.95 -8.87
CA MET A 215 -38.89 23.01 -10.32
C MET A 215 -37.43 22.68 -10.67
N THR A 216 -37.23 22.00 -11.78
CA THR A 216 -35.91 21.89 -12.40
C THR A 216 -35.52 23.21 -13.07
N ILE A 217 -34.24 23.39 -13.36
CA ILE A 217 -33.76 24.59 -14.08
C ILE A 217 -34.47 24.76 -15.43
N ALA A 218 -34.75 23.64 -16.12
CA ALA A 218 -35.47 23.67 -17.40
C ALA A 218 -36.93 24.10 -17.24
N GLU A 219 -37.63 23.55 -16.25
CA GLU A 219 -39.01 23.94 -15.90
C GLU A 219 -39.08 25.39 -15.46
N ALA A 220 -38.14 25.81 -14.59
CA ALA A 220 -38.05 27.21 -14.15
C ALA A 220 -37.79 28.17 -15.31
N ASN A 221 -36.94 27.80 -16.28
CA ASN A 221 -36.67 28.59 -17.45
C ASN A 221 -37.94 28.78 -18.31
N GLN A 222 -38.71 27.72 -18.55
CA GLN A 222 -39.96 27.78 -19.29
C GLN A 222 -41.02 28.60 -18.55
N TYR A 223 -41.14 28.42 -17.24
CA TYR A 223 -42.09 29.17 -16.42
C TYR A 223 -41.76 30.65 -16.36
N LEU A 224 -40.51 30.99 -16.07
CA LEU A 224 -40.03 32.36 -16.01
C LEU A 224 -40.12 33.08 -17.37
N ARG A 225 -39.92 32.35 -18.48
CA ARG A 225 -40.13 32.94 -19.82
C ARG A 225 -41.55 33.46 -20.00
N LYS A 226 -42.55 32.70 -19.57
CA LYS A 226 -43.96 33.11 -19.65
C LYS A 226 -44.27 34.29 -18.74
N GLU A 227 -43.79 34.26 -17.51
CA GLU A 227 -44.06 35.29 -16.53
C GLU A 227 -43.35 36.61 -16.88
N LEU A 228 -42.09 36.55 -17.27
CA LEU A 228 -41.28 37.72 -17.64
C LEU A 228 -41.71 38.35 -18.99
N ASN A 229 -42.40 37.60 -19.84
CA ASN A 229 -42.98 38.16 -21.08
C ASN A 229 -44.04 39.23 -20.81
N LYS A 230 -44.58 39.28 -19.58
CA LYS A 230 -45.51 40.34 -19.15
C LYS A 230 -44.83 41.71 -19.02
N ILE A 231 -43.50 41.72 -18.76
CA ILE A 231 -42.73 42.94 -18.52
C ILE A 231 -41.73 43.18 -19.66
N TYR A 232 -41.08 42.12 -20.16
CA TYR A 232 -40.09 42.19 -21.23
C TYR A 232 -40.68 41.65 -22.53
N ALA A 233 -41.00 42.56 -23.45
CA ALA A 233 -41.58 42.20 -24.74
C ALA A 233 -40.62 41.32 -25.58
N GLY A 234 -41.19 40.35 -26.31
CA GLY A 234 -40.47 39.54 -27.30
C GLY A 234 -39.80 38.27 -26.78
N LEU A 235 -40.11 37.83 -25.55
CA LEU A 235 -39.67 36.56 -25.01
C LEU A 235 -40.48 35.35 -25.51
N ASP A 236 -41.71 35.55 -25.96
CA ASP A 236 -42.71 34.52 -26.28
C ASP A 236 -42.68 34.06 -27.76
N ASN A 237 -41.89 34.70 -28.61
CA ASN A 237 -41.83 34.36 -30.03
C ASN A 237 -40.81 33.23 -30.24
N GLU A 238 -41.30 31.96 -30.31
CA GLU A 238 -40.45 30.78 -30.46
C GLU A 238 -39.65 30.74 -31.77
N GLN A 239 -40.13 31.43 -32.84
CA GLN A 239 -39.48 31.38 -34.16
C GLN A 239 -38.43 32.49 -34.36
N ASN A 240 -38.61 33.66 -33.73
CA ASN A 240 -37.66 34.79 -33.78
C ASN A 240 -37.76 35.64 -32.51
N PRO A 241 -37.22 35.19 -31.39
CA PRO A 241 -37.29 35.96 -30.15
C PRO A 241 -36.41 37.19 -30.25
N SER A 242 -36.99 38.39 -30.04
CA SER A 242 -36.23 39.65 -29.98
C SER A 242 -35.48 39.80 -28.65
N SER A 243 -35.91 39.07 -27.63
CA SER A 243 -35.23 38.92 -26.35
C SER A 243 -35.14 37.44 -25.97
N GLN A 244 -34.07 37.03 -25.30
CA GLN A 244 -33.85 35.67 -24.83
C GLN A 244 -33.65 35.67 -23.32
N ILE A 245 -33.99 34.54 -22.68
CA ILE A 245 -33.81 34.32 -21.24
C ILE A 245 -33.05 33.03 -21.01
N LYS A 246 -32.18 33.06 -20.03
CA LYS A 246 -31.52 31.89 -19.50
C LYS A 246 -31.56 31.92 -17.97
N VAL A 247 -32.02 30.85 -17.38
CA VAL A 247 -31.98 30.64 -15.94
C VAL A 247 -30.82 29.73 -15.61
N THR A 248 -29.98 30.16 -14.68
CA THR A 248 -28.85 29.40 -14.17
C THR A 248 -28.88 29.39 -12.64
N LEU A 249 -28.33 28.33 -12.05
CA LEU A 249 -28.09 28.31 -10.64
C LEU A 249 -26.77 29.04 -10.35
N GLY A 250 -26.80 29.97 -9.40
CA GLY A 250 -25.61 30.61 -8.85
C GLY A 250 -25.00 29.72 -7.75
N ASN A 251 -25.15 30.16 -6.51
CA ASN A 251 -24.74 29.36 -5.37
C ASN A 251 -25.82 28.31 -5.02
N SER A 252 -25.40 27.06 -4.78
CA SER A 252 -26.32 26.05 -4.30
C SER A 252 -26.56 26.18 -2.80
N ARG A 253 -27.75 25.84 -2.35
CA ARG A 253 -28.09 25.85 -0.92
C ARG A 253 -27.20 24.88 -0.11
N THR A 254 -27.03 25.20 1.14
CA THR A 254 -26.44 24.32 2.13
C THR A 254 -27.51 23.42 2.73
N ILE A 255 -27.23 22.12 2.85
CA ILE A 255 -28.06 21.11 3.48
C ILE A 255 -27.38 20.61 4.75
N GLN A 256 -28.17 20.22 5.75
CA GLN A 256 -27.68 19.56 6.96
C GLN A 256 -27.92 18.06 6.86
N VAL A 257 -26.84 17.27 7.04
CA VAL A 257 -26.87 15.83 6.96
C VAL A 257 -26.25 15.27 8.24
N ASN A 258 -26.84 14.22 8.78
CA ASN A 258 -26.35 13.54 9.98
C ASN A 258 -25.51 12.34 9.54
N VAL A 259 -24.27 12.24 10.04
CA VAL A 259 -23.39 11.08 9.85
C VAL A 259 -23.21 10.39 11.18
N MET A 260 -23.62 9.13 11.26
CA MET A 260 -23.74 8.36 12.51
C MET A 260 -23.11 6.98 12.35
N GLY A 261 -22.87 6.31 13.50
CA GLY A 261 -22.30 4.96 13.56
C GLY A 261 -20.77 4.98 13.55
N GLU A 262 -20.16 4.01 12.90
CA GLU A 262 -18.73 3.74 12.93
C GLU A 262 -17.94 4.64 11.96
N VAL A 263 -17.94 5.95 12.26
CA VAL A 263 -17.14 6.97 11.57
C VAL A 263 -16.24 7.66 12.58
N PHE A 264 -15.17 8.29 12.12
CA PHE A 264 -14.25 8.95 13.04
C PHE A 264 -14.87 10.14 13.77
N GLN A 265 -15.72 10.90 13.09
CA GLN A 265 -16.41 12.05 13.69
C GLN A 265 -17.90 11.97 13.39
N PRO A 266 -18.71 11.29 14.24
CA PRO A 266 -20.15 11.33 14.11
C PRO A 266 -20.70 12.72 14.44
N GLY A 267 -21.68 13.19 13.67
CA GLY A 267 -22.26 14.50 13.89
C GLY A 267 -23.12 15.00 12.73
N THR A 268 -23.58 16.25 12.84
CA THR A 268 -24.33 16.94 11.80
C THR A 268 -23.38 17.81 10.98
N TYR A 269 -23.44 17.67 9.67
CA TYR A 269 -22.57 18.35 8.73
C TYR A 269 -23.36 19.25 7.79
N ALA A 270 -22.90 20.50 7.63
CA ALA A 270 -23.40 21.42 6.64
C ALA A 270 -22.64 21.18 5.33
N LEU A 271 -23.36 20.74 4.30
CA LEU A 271 -22.82 20.35 3.00
C LEU A 271 -23.57 21.09 1.88
N SER A 272 -22.95 21.21 0.69
CA SER A 272 -23.65 21.67 -0.50
C SER A 272 -24.74 20.66 -0.92
N SER A 273 -25.83 21.14 -1.49
CA SER A 273 -26.90 20.27 -2.05
C SER A 273 -26.44 19.38 -3.22
N PHE A 274 -25.22 19.57 -3.72
CA PHE A 274 -24.58 18.67 -4.68
C PHE A 274 -23.80 17.52 -4.04
N SER A 275 -23.68 17.54 -2.72
CA SER A 275 -22.89 16.55 -2.00
C SER A 275 -23.53 15.16 -2.04
N THR A 276 -22.67 14.16 -2.06
CA THR A 276 -23.01 12.75 -2.04
C THR A 276 -22.56 12.12 -0.73
N VAL A 277 -22.81 10.83 -0.55
CA VAL A 277 -22.39 10.06 0.64
C VAL A 277 -20.88 10.13 0.84
N PHE A 278 -20.09 10.04 -0.26
CA PHE A 278 -18.63 10.14 -0.17
C PHE A 278 -18.16 11.50 0.37
N HIS A 279 -18.81 12.60 -0.05
CA HIS A 279 -18.50 13.94 0.48
C HIS A 279 -18.77 14.03 1.99
N ALA A 280 -19.90 13.46 2.44
CA ALA A 280 -20.25 13.45 3.85
C ALA A 280 -19.29 12.60 4.69
N LEU A 281 -18.94 11.41 4.21
CA LEU A 281 -17.95 10.53 4.88
C LEU A 281 -16.57 11.18 4.94
N TYR A 282 -16.12 11.77 3.84
CA TYR A 282 -14.86 12.52 3.82
C TYR A 282 -14.86 13.66 4.86
N ARG A 283 -15.98 14.37 4.99
CA ARG A 283 -16.18 15.44 5.98
C ARG A 283 -16.14 14.90 7.41
N ALA A 284 -16.69 13.69 7.63
CA ALA A 284 -16.68 12.98 8.91
C ALA A 284 -15.32 12.33 9.24
N GLY A 285 -14.31 12.51 8.39
CA GLY A 285 -12.97 11.94 8.57
C GLY A 285 -12.84 10.48 8.15
N GLY A 286 -13.83 9.94 7.43
CA GLY A 286 -13.86 8.56 6.95
C GLY A 286 -14.52 7.58 7.90
N VAL A 287 -14.39 6.30 7.57
CA VAL A 287 -14.97 5.18 8.31
C VAL A 287 -13.97 4.68 9.36
N SER A 288 -14.42 4.42 10.59
CA SER A 288 -13.59 3.93 11.70
C SER A 288 -13.05 2.50 11.46
N ASP A 289 -12.15 2.02 12.31
CA ASP A 289 -11.51 0.70 12.16
C ASP A 289 -12.49 -0.47 12.19
N ILE A 290 -13.61 -0.33 12.86
CA ILE A 290 -14.66 -1.35 12.94
C ILE A 290 -15.84 -1.05 12.01
N GLY A 291 -15.85 0.08 11.31
CA GLY A 291 -16.92 0.47 10.42
C GLY A 291 -16.89 -0.29 9.09
N SER A 292 -18.09 -0.56 8.56
CA SER A 292 -18.26 -1.19 7.25
C SER A 292 -18.06 -0.20 6.12
N LEU A 293 -17.20 -0.56 5.16
CA LEU A 293 -17.07 0.13 3.87
C LEU A 293 -18.10 -0.38 2.84
N ARG A 294 -18.79 -1.47 3.14
CA ARG A 294 -19.63 -2.18 2.17
C ARG A 294 -21.12 -2.16 2.47
N ASN A 295 -21.52 -1.60 3.62
CA ASN A 295 -22.91 -1.51 4.04
C ASN A 295 -23.26 -0.12 4.59
N ILE A 296 -22.80 0.94 3.93
CA ILE A 296 -23.11 2.31 4.32
C ILE A 296 -24.54 2.62 3.92
N GLN A 297 -25.40 2.92 4.89
CA GLN A 297 -26.84 3.11 4.69
C GLN A 297 -27.20 4.58 4.66
N VAL A 298 -28.07 4.95 3.74
CA VAL A 298 -28.68 6.29 3.69
C VAL A 298 -30.15 6.17 4.05
N VAL A 299 -30.56 6.92 5.07
CA VAL A 299 -31.92 6.93 5.60
C VAL A 299 -32.51 8.33 5.38
N ARG A 300 -33.68 8.38 4.77
CA ARG A 300 -34.45 9.60 4.52
C ARG A 300 -35.87 9.43 5.00
N GLY A 301 -36.35 10.34 5.85
CA GLY A 301 -37.68 10.24 6.42
C GLY A 301 -37.93 8.94 7.20
N GLY A 302 -36.91 8.37 7.85
CA GLY A 302 -36.97 7.11 8.59
C GLY A 302 -36.93 5.84 7.72
N GLN A 303 -36.79 5.96 6.39
CA GLN A 303 -36.71 4.82 5.49
C GLN A 303 -35.32 4.73 4.87
N LYS A 304 -34.77 3.51 4.79
CA LYS A 304 -33.52 3.26 4.08
C LYS A 304 -33.73 3.38 2.58
N ILE A 305 -33.08 4.35 1.96
CA ILE A 305 -33.25 4.68 0.52
C ILE A 305 -32.11 4.12 -0.32
N ALA A 306 -30.92 3.95 0.22
CA ALA A 306 -29.77 3.41 -0.49
C ALA A 306 -28.80 2.70 0.44
N THR A 307 -27.97 1.81 -0.13
CA THR A 307 -26.78 1.22 0.51
C THR A 307 -25.60 1.45 -0.41
N VAL A 308 -24.55 2.08 0.10
CA VAL A 308 -23.32 2.38 -0.64
C VAL A 308 -22.26 1.37 -0.29
N ASP A 309 -21.63 0.78 -1.32
CA ASP A 309 -20.51 -0.16 -1.22
C ASP A 309 -19.26 0.51 -1.82
N VAL A 310 -18.29 0.85 -0.98
CA VAL A 310 -17.04 1.51 -1.38
C VAL A 310 -16.21 0.60 -2.30
N TYR A 311 -16.29 -0.72 -2.14
CA TYR A 311 -15.59 -1.67 -3.01
C TYR A 311 -16.12 -1.61 -4.46
N ASP A 312 -17.42 -1.45 -4.64
CA ASP A 312 -18.00 -1.28 -5.97
C ASP A 312 -17.52 0.02 -6.64
N PHE A 313 -17.34 1.08 -5.85
CA PHE A 313 -16.74 2.32 -6.34
C PHE A 313 -15.26 2.11 -6.74
N ILE A 314 -14.43 1.57 -5.84
CA ILE A 314 -12.99 1.41 -6.08
C ILE A 314 -12.71 0.45 -7.25
N MET A 315 -13.43 -0.68 -7.31
CA MET A 315 -13.11 -1.75 -8.25
C MET A 315 -13.84 -1.65 -9.58
N LYS A 316 -15.04 -1.07 -9.59
CA LYS A 316 -15.92 -1.04 -10.77
C LYS A 316 -16.20 0.37 -11.27
N GLY A 317 -15.79 1.41 -10.53
CA GLY A 317 -16.15 2.80 -10.82
C GLY A 317 -17.66 3.06 -10.72
N LYS A 318 -18.41 2.20 -10.03
CA LYS A 318 -19.86 2.34 -9.89
C LYS A 318 -20.18 3.39 -8.82
N ILE A 319 -20.80 4.49 -9.25
CA ILE A 319 -21.30 5.55 -8.38
C ILE A 319 -22.83 5.48 -8.30
N ASN A 320 -23.47 4.43 -8.84
CA ASN A 320 -24.92 4.39 -9.01
C ASN A 320 -25.69 4.49 -7.69
N ASP A 321 -25.10 4.03 -6.59
CA ASP A 321 -25.71 4.07 -5.26
C ASP A 321 -25.24 5.29 -4.44
N ASP A 322 -24.35 6.11 -4.99
CA ASP A 322 -23.91 7.37 -4.40
C ASP A 322 -24.92 8.46 -4.72
N ILE A 323 -26.03 8.42 -4.02
CA ILE A 323 -27.12 9.35 -4.20
C ILE A 323 -26.76 10.76 -3.70
N ARG A 324 -27.39 11.77 -4.31
CA ARG A 324 -27.34 13.13 -3.76
C ARG A 324 -28.10 13.22 -2.47
N LEU A 325 -27.43 13.81 -1.51
CA LEU A 325 -27.99 14.02 -0.17
C LEU A 325 -29.04 15.14 -0.18
N GLN A 326 -30.00 15.04 0.71
CA GLN A 326 -31.02 16.04 0.94
C GLN A 326 -31.00 16.47 2.41
N GLU A 327 -31.68 17.59 2.68
CA GLU A 327 -31.85 18.10 4.03
C GLU A 327 -32.44 17.03 4.95
N GLY A 328 -31.78 16.81 6.10
CA GLY A 328 -32.22 15.84 7.11
C GLY A 328 -31.87 14.39 6.82
N ASP A 329 -31.12 14.08 5.74
CA ASP A 329 -30.64 12.72 5.51
C ASP A 329 -29.74 12.25 6.65
N VAL A 330 -29.83 10.95 6.97
CA VAL A 330 -28.98 10.29 7.95
C VAL A 330 -28.16 9.21 7.26
N ILE A 331 -26.84 9.34 7.34
CA ILE A 331 -25.89 8.33 6.88
C ILE A 331 -25.49 7.48 8.08
N ILE A 332 -25.71 6.19 8.01
CA ILE A 332 -25.38 5.24 9.07
C ILE A 332 -24.32 4.27 8.57
N VAL A 333 -23.20 4.24 9.27
CA VAL A 333 -22.12 3.27 9.03
C VAL A 333 -22.20 2.21 10.13
N PRO A 334 -22.68 0.99 9.85
CA PRO A 334 -22.68 -0.10 10.81
C PRO A 334 -21.26 -0.70 10.94
N PRO A 335 -20.99 -1.54 11.95
CA PRO A 335 -19.77 -2.35 11.98
C PRO A 335 -19.73 -3.33 10.81
N TYR A 336 -18.51 -3.75 10.40
CA TYR A 336 -18.32 -4.75 9.33
C TYR A 336 -18.86 -6.12 9.76
N GLU A 337 -19.27 -6.95 8.78
CA GLU A 337 -19.78 -8.29 9.03
C GLU A 337 -18.65 -9.32 9.18
N ALA A 338 -17.68 -9.30 8.30
CA ALA A 338 -16.54 -10.20 8.30
C ALA A 338 -15.28 -9.51 7.76
N LEU A 339 -14.18 -9.67 8.47
CA LEU A 339 -12.86 -9.22 8.06
C LEU A 339 -11.96 -10.44 7.86
N VAL A 340 -11.48 -10.64 6.63
CA VAL A 340 -10.71 -11.81 6.22
C VAL A 340 -9.34 -11.37 5.73
N SER A 341 -8.28 -12.02 6.21
CA SER A 341 -6.93 -11.79 5.73
C SER A 341 -6.55 -12.76 4.61
N ILE A 342 -5.79 -12.27 3.63
CA ILE A 342 -5.12 -13.12 2.65
C ILE A 342 -3.67 -12.69 2.51
N GLU A 343 -2.78 -13.66 2.62
CA GLU A 343 -1.33 -13.47 2.64
C GLU A 343 -0.62 -14.38 1.64
N GLY A 344 0.71 -14.19 1.51
CA GLY A 344 1.55 -14.97 0.62
C GLY A 344 1.46 -14.52 -0.84
N ASN A 345 1.49 -15.48 -1.77
CA ASN A 345 1.67 -15.22 -3.20
C ASN A 345 0.37 -14.77 -3.90
N VAL A 346 -0.20 -13.66 -3.43
CA VAL A 346 -1.29 -12.91 -4.09
C VAL A 346 -0.80 -11.51 -4.45
N LYS A 347 -1.43 -10.87 -5.44
CA LYS A 347 -0.99 -9.54 -5.88
C LYS A 347 -1.16 -8.43 -4.86
N ARG A 348 -2.13 -8.56 -3.94
CA ARG A 348 -2.39 -7.60 -2.86
C ARG A 348 -2.68 -8.34 -1.56
N PRO A 349 -1.64 -8.73 -0.81
CA PRO A 349 -1.80 -9.34 0.50
C PRO A 349 -2.25 -8.26 1.52
N MET A 350 -3.46 -8.39 2.05
CA MET A 350 -4.04 -7.49 3.07
C MET A 350 -5.35 -8.06 3.62
N LYS A 351 -6.02 -7.30 4.50
CA LYS A 351 -7.34 -7.64 5.02
C LYS A 351 -8.44 -7.07 4.13
N TYR A 352 -9.50 -7.86 3.94
CA TYR A 352 -10.66 -7.52 3.11
C TYR A 352 -11.94 -7.66 3.91
N GLU A 353 -12.82 -6.67 3.80
CA GLU A 353 -14.17 -6.79 4.30
C GLU A 353 -14.99 -7.67 3.35
N MET A 354 -15.54 -8.75 3.88
CA MET A 354 -16.34 -9.71 3.13
C MET A 354 -17.79 -9.71 3.63
N LYS A 355 -18.73 -9.98 2.72
CA LYS A 355 -20.12 -10.24 3.08
C LYS A 355 -20.30 -11.74 3.36
N ASN A 356 -21.23 -12.09 4.24
CA ASN A 356 -21.44 -13.47 4.70
C ASN A 356 -21.71 -14.50 3.60
N ASN A 357 -22.08 -14.07 2.39
CA ASN A 357 -22.36 -14.93 1.24
C ASN A 357 -21.24 -14.95 0.18
N GLU A 358 -20.12 -14.30 0.46
CA GLU A 358 -19.00 -14.24 -0.48
C GLU A 358 -18.03 -15.40 -0.29
N SER A 359 -17.46 -15.84 -1.40
CA SER A 359 -16.58 -17.01 -1.46
C SER A 359 -15.10 -16.63 -1.54
N VAL A 360 -14.24 -17.63 -1.39
CA VAL A 360 -12.79 -17.51 -1.60
C VAL A 360 -12.46 -16.95 -2.98
N ALA A 361 -13.20 -17.32 -4.04
CA ALA A 361 -13.01 -16.75 -5.37
C ALA A 361 -13.25 -15.24 -5.40
N THR A 362 -14.23 -14.74 -4.63
CA THR A 362 -14.49 -13.30 -4.50
C THR A 362 -13.35 -12.60 -3.76
N LEU A 363 -12.85 -13.20 -2.68
CA LEU A 363 -11.69 -12.69 -1.95
C LEU A 363 -10.44 -12.60 -2.85
N LEU A 364 -10.15 -13.67 -3.61
CA LEU A 364 -9.06 -13.66 -4.60
C LEU A 364 -9.21 -12.55 -5.63
N LYS A 365 -10.43 -12.32 -6.11
CA LYS A 365 -10.71 -11.20 -7.04
C LYS A 365 -10.40 -9.86 -6.41
N TYR A 366 -10.73 -9.66 -5.12
CA TYR A 366 -10.39 -8.44 -4.39
C TYR A 366 -8.89 -8.31 -4.18
N ALA A 367 -8.18 -9.41 -3.92
CA ALA A 367 -6.73 -9.45 -3.82
C ALA A 367 -6.00 -9.25 -5.17
N GLY A 368 -6.73 -9.15 -6.29
CA GLY A 368 -6.17 -9.00 -7.63
C GLY A 368 -5.71 -10.32 -8.27
N GLY A 369 -6.01 -11.45 -7.65
CA GLY A 369 -5.59 -12.79 -8.06
C GLY A 369 -4.22 -13.19 -7.51
N PHE A 370 -3.77 -14.35 -7.92
CA PHE A 370 -2.46 -14.91 -7.56
C PHE A 370 -1.30 -14.14 -8.20
N SER A 371 -0.14 -14.12 -7.55
CA SER A 371 1.13 -13.71 -8.16
C SER A 371 1.63 -14.79 -9.16
N GLY A 372 2.64 -14.45 -9.97
CA GLY A 372 3.14 -15.36 -11.01
C GLY A 372 3.82 -16.63 -10.49
N ASP A 373 4.27 -16.60 -9.25
CA ASP A 373 4.97 -17.66 -8.54
C ASP A 373 4.08 -18.40 -7.51
N ALA A 374 2.77 -18.12 -7.53
CA ALA A 374 1.81 -18.73 -6.62
C ALA A 374 1.47 -20.18 -7.00
N TYR A 375 1.32 -21.03 -5.99
CA TYR A 375 0.70 -22.33 -6.12
C TYR A 375 -0.82 -22.17 -6.14
N THR A 376 -1.44 -22.32 -7.31
CA THR A 376 -2.86 -21.99 -7.54
C THR A 376 -3.82 -23.13 -7.28
N ARG A 377 -3.33 -24.36 -7.02
CA ARG A 377 -4.17 -25.56 -6.87
C ARG A 377 -4.90 -25.62 -5.54
N SER A 378 -4.34 -25.05 -4.50
CA SER A 378 -4.98 -24.99 -3.19
C SER A 378 -4.55 -23.77 -2.40
N LEU A 379 -5.41 -23.34 -1.46
CA LEU A 379 -5.15 -22.34 -0.44
C LEU A 379 -5.24 -22.99 0.93
N ARG A 380 -4.32 -22.63 1.81
CA ARG A 380 -4.44 -22.98 3.22
C ARG A 380 -5.21 -21.87 3.95
N MET A 381 -6.17 -22.25 4.77
CA MET A 381 -6.95 -21.34 5.57
C MET A 381 -6.95 -21.77 7.04
N ILE A 382 -6.81 -20.80 7.91
CA ILE A 382 -6.97 -20.96 9.35
C ILE A 382 -8.25 -20.24 9.76
N ARG A 383 -9.14 -20.96 10.44
CA ARG A 383 -10.41 -20.46 10.99
C ARG A 383 -10.44 -20.65 12.48
N GLN A 384 -10.94 -19.66 13.20
CA GLN A 384 -11.21 -19.75 14.63
C GLN A 384 -12.64 -20.24 14.86
N ASN A 385 -12.83 -21.27 15.67
CA ASN A 385 -14.17 -21.77 16.02
C ASN A 385 -14.67 -21.30 17.39
N GLY A 386 -14.02 -20.28 17.96
CA GLY A 386 -14.32 -19.74 19.31
C GLY A 386 -13.64 -20.50 20.46
N LYS A 387 -13.03 -21.66 20.18
CA LYS A 387 -12.31 -22.49 21.16
C LYS A 387 -10.91 -22.84 20.67
N GLU A 388 -10.76 -23.21 19.43
CA GLU A 388 -9.55 -23.74 18.83
C GLU A 388 -9.38 -23.22 17.40
N TYR A 389 -8.19 -23.38 16.84
CA TYR A 389 -7.91 -23.13 15.42
C TYR A 389 -8.23 -24.38 14.60
N GLN A 390 -8.91 -24.18 13.47
CA GLN A 390 -9.14 -25.20 12.45
C GLN A 390 -8.37 -24.85 11.19
N ILE A 391 -7.72 -25.85 10.60
CA ILE A 391 -6.99 -25.71 9.34
C ILE A 391 -7.85 -26.33 8.22
N TYR A 392 -7.98 -25.60 7.13
CA TYR A 392 -8.62 -26.05 5.91
C TYR A 392 -7.64 -25.97 4.76
N THR A 393 -7.64 -26.99 3.92
CA THR A 393 -7.03 -26.93 2.59
C THR A 393 -8.17 -26.83 1.59
N ILE A 394 -8.24 -25.72 0.87
CA ILE A 394 -9.31 -25.43 -0.07
C ILE A 394 -8.74 -25.60 -1.47
N ASP A 395 -9.27 -26.57 -2.22
CA ASP A 395 -8.83 -26.83 -3.58
C ASP A 395 -9.42 -25.84 -4.58
N ASP A 396 -8.80 -25.69 -5.75
CA ASP A 396 -9.19 -24.71 -6.77
C ASP A 396 -10.63 -24.86 -7.25
N ILE A 397 -11.15 -26.09 -7.28
CA ILE A 397 -12.54 -26.39 -7.63
C ILE A 397 -13.56 -25.83 -6.63
N ASP A 398 -13.16 -25.68 -5.37
CA ASP A 398 -14.02 -25.23 -4.28
C ASP A 398 -13.97 -23.73 -4.04
N TYR A 399 -13.06 -22.98 -4.66
CA TYR A 399 -12.92 -21.53 -4.45
C TYR A 399 -14.22 -20.74 -4.65
N SER A 400 -15.08 -21.17 -5.56
CA SER A 400 -16.35 -20.50 -5.88
C SER A 400 -17.47 -20.78 -4.89
N VAL A 401 -17.40 -21.90 -4.18
CA VAL A 401 -18.44 -22.36 -3.25
C VAL A 401 -18.08 -22.20 -1.78
N PHE A 402 -16.78 -22.23 -1.46
CA PHE A 402 -16.32 -22.11 -0.09
C PHE A 402 -16.51 -20.69 0.43
N GLN A 403 -17.41 -20.52 1.41
CA GLN A 403 -17.71 -19.23 2.03
C GLN A 403 -16.71 -18.88 3.13
N VAL A 404 -16.24 -17.66 3.10
CA VAL A 404 -15.36 -17.10 4.14
C VAL A 404 -16.18 -16.56 5.31
N LYS A 405 -15.57 -16.52 6.50
CA LYS A 405 -16.15 -16.01 7.74
C LYS A 405 -15.23 -15.00 8.39
N ASP A 406 -15.77 -14.26 9.33
CA ASP A 406 -14.99 -13.30 10.12
C ASP A 406 -13.81 -13.96 10.82
N GLY A 407 -12.64 -13.32 10.73
CA GLY A 407 -11.39 -13.81 11.32
C GLY A 407 -10.69 -14.90 10.54
N ASP A 408 -11.18 -15.31 9.36
CA ASP A 408 -10.46 -16.27 8.51
C ASP A 408 -9.15 -15.68 8.01
N ALA A 409 -8.08 -16.49 8.05
CA ALA A 409 -6.77 -16.16 7.52
C ALA A 409 -6.38 -17.16 6.43
N LEU A 410 -6.26 -16.67 5.19
CA LEU A 410 -5.87 -17.46 4.04
C LEU A 410 -4.41 -17.22 3.67
N THR A 411 -3.72 -18.29 3.23
CA THR A 411 -2.34 -18.22 2.76
C THR A 411 -2.23 -18.85 1.38
N ALA A 412 -1.73 -18.09 0.40
CA ALA A 412 -1.33 -18.59 -0.89
C ALA A 412 0.15 -18.96 -0.87
N GLU A 413 0.46 -20.22 -1.09
CA GLU A 413 1.83 -20.70 -1.08
C GLU A 413 2.53 -20.45 -2.42
N ALA A 414 3.87 -20.48 -2.41
CA ALA A 414 4.65 -20.43 -3.64
C ALA A 414 4.69 -21.79 -4.33
N ILE A 415 4.93 -21.81 -5.63
CA ILE A 415 5.33 -23.03 -6.34
C ILE A 415 6.64 -23.55 -5.77
N LEU A 416 6.87 -24.84 -5.90
CA LEU A 416 8.12 -25.45 -5.46
C LEU A 416 9.29 -24.87 -6.25
N ASP A 417 10.38 -24.55 -5.53
CA ASP A 417 11.64 -24.09 -6.16
C ASP A 417 12.37 -25.29 -6.80
N ARG A 418 11.77 -25.83 -7.83
CA ARG A 418 12.35 -26.89 -8.66
C ARG A 418 11.84 -26.81 -10.09
N PHE A 419 12.67 -27.25 -11.02
CA PHE A 419 12.29 -27.38 -12.42
C PHE A 419 11.67 -28.75 -12.68
N GLU A 420 10.56 -28.80 -13.40
CA GLU A 420 9.90 -30.06 -13.78
C GLU A 420 10.70 -30.84 -14.83
N ASN A 421 11.39 -30.13 -15.71
CA ASN A 421 12.03 -30.68 -16.92
C ASN A 421 13.46 -30.16 -17.10
N LYS A 422 14.23 -30.10 -16.01
CA LYS A 422 15.62 -29.62 -16.03
C LYS A 422 16.58 -30.69 -16.50
N LEU A 423 17.50 -30.32 -17.41
CA LEU A 423 18.80 -30.93 -17.62
C LEU A 423 19.87 -29.86 -17.37
N GLU A 424 21.04 -30.28 -16.94
CA GLU A 424 22.16 -29.35 -16.74
C GLU A 424 23.43 -29.93 -17.34
N ILE A 425 24.18 -29.11 -18.08
CA ILE A 425 25.51 -29.45 -18.59
C ILE A 425 26.53 -28.45 -18.04
N LYS A 426 27.62 -28.96 -17.52
CA LYS A 426 28.72 -28.18 -16.90
C LYS A 426 30.07 -28.56 -17.47
N GLY A 427 31.04 -27.68 -17.30
CA GLY A 427 32.44 -27.90 -17.67
C GLY A 427 32.75 -27.47 -19.07
N ALA A 428 33.64 -28.21 -19.78
CA ALA A 428 34.28 -27.83 -21.03
C ALA A 428 33.38 -28.02 -22.26
N VAL A 429 32.28 -27.28 -22.31
CA VAL A 429 31.40 -27.14 -23.47
C VAL A 429 31.23 -25.67 -23.82
N TYR A 430 30.90 -25.34 -25.08
CA TYR A 430 30.77 -23.95 -25.51
C TYR A 430 29.66 -23.20 -24.79
N ARG A 431 28.53 -23.87 -24.46
CA ARG A 431 27.41 -23.28 -23.73
C ARG A 431 27.00 -24.13 -22.53
N PRO A 432 27.73 -24.04 -21.43
CA PRO A 432 27.27 -24.67 -20.19
C PRO A 432 26.00 -23.98 -19.67
N GLY A 433 25.12 -24.75 -18.98
CA GLY A 433 23.89 -24.18 -18.43
C GLY A 433 22.77 -25.19 -18.29
N ILE A 434 21.57 -24.65 -18.09
CA ILE A 434 20.34 -25.40 -17.90
C ILE A 434 19.60 -25.51 -19.23
N TYR A 435 19.16 -26.73 -19.54
CA TYR A 435 18.43 -27.07 -20.76
C TYR A 435 17.11 -27.75 -20.41
N GLN A 436 16.15 -27.68 -21.35
CA GLN A 436 14.88 -28.37 -21.24
C GLN A 436 15.02 -29.85 -21.58
N PHE A 437 14.61 -30.74 -20.68
CA PHE A 437 14.43 -32.16 -20.97
C PHE A 437 13.17 -32.42 -21.78
N GLY A 438 13.25 -33.30 -22.77
CA GLY A 438 12.10 -33.71 -23.60
C GLY A 438 12.13 -33.12 -25.02
N GLY A 439 11.14 -33.50 -25.84
CA GLY A 439 11.15 -33.15 -27.25
C GLY A 439 12.26 -33.87 -28.02
N THR A 440 13.22 -33.09 -28.56
CA THR A 440 14.38 -33.61 -29.28
C THR A 440 15.61 -33.81 -28.37
N LEU A 441 15.53 -33.53 -27.06
CA LEU A 441 16.66 -33.57 -26.15
C LEU A 441 16.47 -34.68 -25.12
N ASN A 442 16.88 -35.89 -25.46
CA ASN A 442 16.66 -37.09 -24.67
C ASN A 442 17.95 -37.92 -24.45
N THR A 443 19.05 -37.53 -25.10
CA THR A 443 20.31 -38.28 -25.01
C THR A 443 21.51 -37.35 -24.76
N VAL A 444 22.62 -37.93 -24.31
CA VAL A 444 23.87 -37.20 -24.05
C VAL A 444 24.40 -36.55 -25.32
N ARG A 445 24.37 -37.22 -26.46
CA ARG A 445 24.79 -36.64 -27.75
C ARG A 445 24.02 -35.38 -28.06
N GLN A 446 22.69 -35.45 -28.00
CA GLN A 446 21.79 -34.32 -28.28
C GLN A 446 22.03 -33.16 -27.31
N LEU A 447 22.34 -33.44 -26.02
CA LEU A 447 22.65 -32.41 -25.05
C LEU A 447 23.98 -31.69 -25.38
N VAL A 448 25.01 -32.44 -25.74
CA VAL A 448 26.31 -31.88 -26.16
C VAL A 448 26.18 -31.06 -27.45
N GLU A 449 25.44 -31.58 -28.45
CA GLU A 449 25.15 -30.85 -29.68
C GLU A 449 24.39 -29.56 -29.42
N LYS A 450 23.40 -29.60 -28.51
CA LYS A 450 22.62 -28.41 -28.10
C LYS A 450 23.46 -27.38 -27.36
N ALA A 451 24.51 -27.85 -26.65
CA ALA A 451 25.52 -27.00 -25.99
C ALA A 451 26.58 -26.48 -26.98
N GLU A 452 26.36 -26.59 -28.30
CA GLU A 452 27.24 -26.18 -29.38
C GLU A 452 28.57 -26.95 -29.43
N GLY A 453 28.62 -28.13 -28.77
CA GLY A 453 29.78 -29.00 -28.81
C GLY A 453 30.75 -28.82 -27.65
N LEU A 454 31.88 -29.53 -27.78
CA LEU A 454 32.94 -29.58 -26.78
C LEU A 454 33.98 -28.49 -27.05
N MET A 455 34.51 -27.89 -25.98
CA MET A 455 35.66 -27.01 -26.08
C MET A 455 36.93 -27.82 -26.40
N GLY A 456 37.97 -27.17 -26.91
CA GLY A 456 39.22 -27.81 -27.31
C GLY A 456 40.00 -28.44 -26.15
N ASP A 457 39.75 -28.01 -24.93
CA ASP A 457 40.32 -28.50 -23.69
C ASP A 457 39.43 -29.53 -22.96
N ALA A 458 38.34 -29.98 -23.59
CA ALA A 458 37.45 -30.94 -22.99
C ALA A 458 38.11 -32.31 -22.84
N PHE A 459 38.08 -32.86 -21.62
CA PHE A 459 38.50 -34.24 -21.34
C PHE A 459 37.39 -35.22 -21.70
N THR A 460 37.41 -35.75 -22.92
CA THR A 460 36.32 -36.54 -23.52
C THR A 460 36.25 -37.99 -23.04
N GLY A 461 37.37 -38.51 -22.45
CA GLY A 461 37.46 -39.91 -22.03
C GLY A 461 36.69 -40.23 -20.73
N ARG A 462 36.30 -39.22 -19.95
CA ARG A 462 35.66 -39.44 -18.63
C ARG A 462 34.78 -38.28 -18.24
N ALA A 463 33.65 -38.19 -18.87
CA ALA A 463 32.60 -37.32 -18.38
C ALA A 463 31.76 -38.01 -17.31
N VAL A 464 31.08 -37.23 -16.49
CA VAL A 464 30.33 -37.73 -15.35
C VAL A 464 28.87 -37.27 -15.44
N LEU A 465 27.96 -38.23 -15.47
CA LEU A 465 26.53 -37.95 -15.39
C LEU A 465 26.04 -38.21 -13.98
N HIS A 466 25.64 -37.16 -13.30
CA HIS A 466 24.97 -37.24 -12.00
C HIS A 466 23.47 -37.41 -12.22
N ARG A 467 22.92 -38.52 -11.72
CA ARG A 467 21.52 -38.87 -11.82
C ARG A 467 20.92 -39.09 -10.45
N GLU A 468 19.71 -38.61 -10.23
CA GLU A 468 18.94 -38.91 -9.04
C GLU A 468 17.98 -40.06 -9.33
N ARG A 469 18.11 -41.16 -8.59
CA ARG A 469 17.20 -42.31 -8.70
C ARG A 469 15.87 -42.01 -7.98
N GLU A 470 14.84 -42.81 -8.24
CA GLU A 470 13.54 -42.71 -7.58
C GLU A 470 13.57 -42.74 -6.06
N ASN A 471 14.59 -43.40 -5.47
CA ASN A 471 14.83 -43.45 -4.04
C ASN A 471 15.63 -42.22 -3.51
N LEU A 472 15.77 -41.17 -4.28
CA LEU A 472 16.50 -39.93 -3.99
C LEU A 472 18.02 -40.12 -3.77
N LYS A 473 18.57 -41.32 -4.07
CA LYS A 473 20.00 -41.53 -4.05
C LYS A 473 20.64 -41.04 -5.34
N LYS A 474 21.73 -40.31 -5.19
CA LYS A 474 22.53 -39.85 -6.33
C LYS A 474 23.37 -41.00 -6.87
N GLU A 475 23.32 -41.24 -8.15
CA GLU A 475 24.13 -42.15 -8.91
C GLU A 475 25.10 -41.36 -9.79
N VAL A 476 26.30 -41.88 -9.90
CA VAL A 476 27.33 -41.32 -10.76
C VAL A 476 27.61 -42.29 -11.89
N ILE A 477 27.30 -41.90 -13.11
CA ILE A 477 27.48 -42.74 -14.31
C ILE A 477 28.64 -42.14 -15.08
N GLN A 478 29.66 -42.95 -15.36
CA GLN A 478 30.73 -42.53 -16.24
C GLN A 478 30.26 -42.58 -17.69
N VAL A 479 30.58 -41.56 -18.46
CA VAL A 479 30.14 -41.41 -19.85
C VAL A 479 31.36 -41.18 -20.74
N ASP A 480 31.52 -42.01 -21.76
CA ASP A 480 32.54 -41.82 -22.81
C ASP A 480 31.97 -40.90 -23.89
N ILE A 481 32.19 -39.60 -23.72
CA ILE A 481 31.67 -38.59 -24.66
C ILE A 481 32.30 -38.75 -26.05
N LYS A 482 33.60 -39.13 -26.13
CA LYS A 482 34.29 -39.34 -27.42
C LYS A 482 33.65 -40.45 -28.21
N GLY A 483 33.47 -41.62 -27.56
CA GLY A 483 32.86 -42.76 -28.20
C GLY A 483 31.40 -42.50 -28.63
N ILE A 484 30.65 -41.75 -27.83
CA ILE A 484 29.26 -41.35 -28.17
C ILE A 484 29.27 -40.40 -29.40
N MET A 485 30.11 -39.40 -29.44
CA MET A 485 30.15 -38.45 -30.55
C MET A 485 30.67 -39.10 -31.86
N ASP A 486 31.65 -39.98 -31.76
CA ASP A 486 32.20 -40.75 -32.88
C ASP A 486 31.28 -41.92 -33.33
N GLY A 487 30.25 -42.27 -32.54
CA GLY A 487 29.36 -43.37 -32.83
C GLY A 487 29.91 -44.76 -32.49
N THR A 488 31.03 -44.85 -31.79
CA THR A 488 31.69 -46.11 -31.36
C THR A 488 31.15 -46.66 -30.00
N ALA A 489 30.58 -45.79 -29.20
CA ALA A 489 29.90 -46.11 -27.94
C ALA A 489 28.41 -45.86 -28.02
N PRO A 490 27.55 -46.65 -27.32
CA PRO A 490 26.14 -46.43 -27.27
C PRO A 490 25.81 -45.09 -26.59
N ASP A 491 24.87 -44.36 -27.14
CA ASP A 491 24.40 -43.09 -26.53
C ASP A 491 23.65 -43.35 -25.21
N VAL A 492 23.81 -42.47 -24.25
CA VAL A 492 23.21 -42.60 -22.93
C VAL A 492 21.88 -41.82 -22.89
N PRO A 493 20.75 -42.48 -22.57
CA PRO A 493 19.48 -41.78 -22.40
C PRO A 493 19.52 -40.91 -21.15
N LEU A 494 19.05 -39.67 -21.28
CA LEU A 494 18.93 -38.72 -20.20
C LEU A 494 17.61 -38.84 -19.46
N GLN A 495 17.60 -38.43 -18.21
CA GLN A 495 16.42 -38.29 -17.38
C GLN A 495 16.33 -36.85 -16.85
N ARG A 496 15.12 -36.48 -16.39
CA ARG A 496 14.95 -35.15 -15.77
C ARG A 496 15.89 -35.00 -14.56
N ASN A 497 16.40 -33.81 -14.36
CA ASN A 497 17.36 -33.43 -13.31
C ASN A 497 18.77 -34.04 -13.47
N ASP A 498 19.06 -34.72 -14.58
CA ASP A 498 20.42 -35.16 -14.86
C ASP A 498 21.37 -33.95 -15.00
N VAL A 499 22.57 -34.10 -14.45
CA VAL A 499 23.66 -33.12 -14.56
C VAL A 499 24.85 -33.80 -15.22
N LEU A 500 25.15 -33.41 -16.45
CA LEU A 500 26.33 -33.88 -17.18
C LEU A 500 27.49 -32.93 -16.89
N TYR A 501 28.57 -33.45 -16.33
CA TYR A 501 29.80 -32.70 -16.13
C TYR A 501 30.90 -33.25 -17.03
N ILE A 502 31.46 -32.37 -17.86
CA ILE A 502 32.56 -32.64 -18.78
C ILE A 502 33.77 -31.84 -18.30
N PRO A 503 34.76 -32.51 -17.63
CA PRO A 503 35.90 -31.77 -17.12
C PRO A 503 36.80 -31.23 -18.22
N SER A 504 37.51 -30.14 -17.95
CA SER A 504 38.65 -29.70 -18.74
C SER A 504 39.87 -30.57 -18.41
N ILE A 505 40.81 -30.70 -19.38
CA ILE A 505 42.13 -31.30 -19.12
C ILE A 505 42.88 -30.54 -18.03
N HIS A 506 42.65 -29.23 -17.91
CA HIS A 506 43.25 -28.39 -16.86
C HIS A 506 42.68 -28.64 -15.48
N ASP A 507 41.41 -29.06 -15.36
CA ASP A 507 40.82 -29.44 -14.09
C ASP A 507 41.46 -30.70 -13.46
N LEU A 508 42.17 -31.48 -14.30
CA LEU A 508 42.87 -32.70 -13.88
C LEU A 508 44.31 -32.46 -13.43
N GLU A 509 44.88 -31.30 -13.78
CA GLU A 509 46.24 -30.88 -13.43
C GLU A 509 46.31 -30.29 -12.01
N ASP A 510 45.19 -29.72 -11.54
CA ASP A 510 45.04 -29.18 -10.17
C ASP A 510 44.61 -30.29 -9.20
N VAL A 511 45.52 -31.22 -8.88
CA VAL A 511 45.28 -32.16 -7.78
C VAL A 511 45.49 -31.43 -6.46
N GLY A 512 44.45 -30.73 -6.04
CA GLY A 512 44.40 -30.12 -4.71
C GLY A 512 44.56 -31.18 -3.62
N SER A 513 45.21 -30.84 -2.52
CA SER A 513 45.35 -31.71 -1.36
C SER A 513 43.97 -32.08 -0.78
N ILE A 514 43.69 -33.38 -0.67
CA ILE A 514 42.50 -33.88 0.02
C ILE A 514 42.74 -33.81 1.52
N MET A 515 42.05 -32.95 2.24
CA MET A 515 42.00 -33.02 3.69
C MET A 515 41.02 -34.12 4.11
N VAL A 516 41.53 -35.20 4.65
CA VAL A 516 40.73 -36.28 5.24
C VAL A 516 40.53 -35.96 6.72
N TYR A 517 39.32 -35.57 7.08
CA TYR A 517 38.90 -35.46 8.48
C TYR A 517 38.31 -36.81 8.93
N GLY A 518 39.00 -37.53 9.75
CA GLY A 518 38.54 -38.79 10.34
C GLY A 518 39.52 -39.33 11.37
N CYS A 519 39.04 -40.08 12.33
CA CYS A 519 39.87 -40.83 13.25
C CYS A 519 40.47 -42.01 12.49
N LEU A 520 41.73 -41.90 12.07
CA LEU A 520 42.50 -43.08 11.61
C LEU A 520 42.71 -44.00 12.81
N LEU A 521 41.97 -45.08 12.86
CA LEU A 521 42.33 -46.21 13.75
C LEU A 521 43.67 -46.77 13.25
N TYR A 522 44.74 -46.39 13.91
CA TYR A 522 46.04 -47.01 13.74
C TYR A 522 45.96 -48.44 14.24
N THR A 523 45.88 -49.39 13.35
CA THR A 523 46.26 -50.73 13.69
C THR A 523 47.80 -50.82 13.57
N SER A 524 48.47 -50.68 14.68
CA SER A 524 49.91 -50.92 14.85
C SER A 524 50.22 -52.39 14.80
N ASP A 525 50.15 -53.05 13.64
CA ASP A 525 50.60 -54.44 13.51
C ASP A 525 51.10 -54.72 12.09
N ALA A 526 52.08 -53.94 11.62
CA ALA A 526 52.83 -54.32 10.43
C ALA A 526 54.22 -53.67 10.40
N ALA A 527 54.96 -53.75 11.51
CA ALA A 527 56.34 -53.29 11.47
C ALA A 527 57.21 -54.15 12.40
N ASP A 528 56.95 -55.44 12.37
CA ASP A 528 57.93 -56.43 12.95
C ASP A 528 57.74 -57.75 12.17
N GLU A 529 58.28 -57.79 10.94
CA GLU A 529 58.90 -58.98 10.33
C GLU A 529 59.78 -58.54 9.15
#